data_a7c432f7cbe2fc97f3d9c4b8116ef500
#
_entry.id   a7c432f7cbe2fc97f3d9c4b8116ef500
#
_cell.length_a   1.000
_cell.length_b   1.000
_cell.length_c   1.000
_cell.angle_alpha   90.00
_cell.angle_beta   90.00
_cell.angle_gamma   90.00
#
_symmetry.space_group_name_H-M   'P 1'
#
loop_
_entity.id
_entity.type
_entity.pdbx_description
1 polymer ?
#
loop_
_entity_poly.entity_id
_entity_poly.type
_entity_poly.pdbx_seq_one_letter_code
_entity_poly.pdbx_strand_id
1 'polypeptide(L)'
;MGKLGISVYPERSTFEKDKAYLDLAHKYGFKRVFTSLLQIEDDKEKVLADFKQVVDYANQLGMEVMVDINPGLFDQLEISYDDLSFFDEMGAYGVRLDIGFTGAEEARMTRNPYGIKIEINMSSGTPHS
;
A
#
# COMPACT_ATOMS: atom_id res chain seq x y z
N MET A 1 -16.41 -1.01 13.93
CA MET A 1 -16.17 0.04 12.95
C MET A 1 -14.68 0.22 12.73
N GLY A 2 -14.26 0.18 11.49
CA GLY A 2 -12.84 0.36 11.19
C GLY A 2 -12.40 1.81 11.26
N LYS A 3 -11.11 2.02 11.08
CA LYS A 3 -10.57 3.37 11.02
C LYS A 3 -11.00 4.04 9.73
N LEU A 4 -11.25 5.33 9.81
CA LEU A 4 -11.52 6.12 8.63
C LEU A 4 -10.23 6.26 7.81
N GLY A 5 -10.34 6.13 6.51
CA GLY A 5 -9.21 6.22 5.62
C GLY A 5 -9.47 7.09 4.41
N ILE A 6 -8.41 7.52 3.78
CA ILE A 6 -8.45 8.28 2.54
C ILE A 6 -7.56 7.59 1.52
N SER A 7 -7.74 7.92 0.26
CA SER A 7 -6.93 7.34 -0.81
C SER A 7 -6.08 8.40 -1.48
N VAL A 8 -4.83 8.06 -1.77
CA VAL A 8 -3.93 8.91 -2.54
C VAL A 8 -3.30 8.08 -3.65
N TYR A 9 -2.89 8.73 -4.72
CA TYR A 9 -2.32 8.06 -5.89
C TYR A 9 -1.09 8.82 -6.35
N PRO A 10 0.07 8.55 -5.73
CA PRO A 10 1.31 9.32 -6.01
C PRO A 10 1.69 9.38 -7.48
N GLU A 11 1.36 8.35 -8.25
CA GLU A 11 1.68 8.31 -9.67
C GLU A 11 0.84 9.28 -10.50
N ARG A 12 -0.27 9.76 -9.97
CA ARG A 12 -1.23 10.59 -10.69
C ARG A 12 -1.35 11.99 -10.14
N SER A 13 -0.49 12.32 -9.17
CA SER A 13 -0.57 13.58 -8.46
C SER A 13 0.83 14.12 -8.22
N THR A 14 0.93 15.27 -7.58
CA THR A 14 2.23 15.81 -7.16
C THR A 14 2.36 15.62 -5.67
N PHE A 15 3.59 15.63 -5.19
CA PHE A 15 3.84 15.51 -3.76
C PHE A 15 3.18 16.66 -2.98
N GLU A 16 3.22 17.87 -3.52
CA GLU A 16 2.59 19.03 -2.87
C GLU A 16 1.09 18.85 -2.69
N LYS A 17 0.42 18.29 -3.70
CA LYS A 17 -1.02 18.03 -3.61
C LYS A 17 -1.31 16.94 -2.60
N ASP A 18 -0.53 15.87 -2.63
CA ASP A 18 -0.71 14.76 -1.71
C ASP A 18 -0.46 15.21 -0.27
N LYS A 19 0.58 16.03 -0.08
CA LYS A 19 0.91 16.57 1.24
C LYS A 19 -0.23 17.41 1.80
N ALA A 20 -0.78 18.30 0.98
CA ALA A 20 -1.91 19.13 1.40
C ALA A 20 -3.12 18.29 1.75
N TYR A 21 -3.37 17.25 0.97
CA TYR A 21 -4.49 16.35 1.22
C TYR A 21 -4.30 15.56 2.52
N LEU A 22 -3.07 15.09 2.77
CA LEU A 22 -2.76 14.38 4.00
C LEU A 22 -2.88 15.28 5.22
N ASP A 23 -2.43 16.53 5.11
CA ASP A 23 -2.58 17.50 6.19
C ASP A 23 -4.05 17.71 6.54
N LEU A 24 -4.87 17.86 5.51
CA LEU A 24 -6.31 18.05 5.70
C LEU A 24 -6.95 16.82 6.35
N ALA A 25 -6.60 15.63 5.86
CA ALA A 25 -7.12 14.40 6.42
C ALA A 25 -6.70 14.22 7.88
N HIS A 26 -5.46 14.53 8.18
CA HIS A 26 -4.97 14.47 9.56
C HIS A 26 -5.76 15.41 10.47
N LYS A 27 -6.04 16.61 9.99
CA LYS A 27 -6.83 17.59 10.72
C LYS A 27 -8.21 17.06 11.08
N TYR A 28 -8.79 16.26 10.19
CA TYR A 28 -10.13 15.69 10.42
C TYR A 28 -10.10 14.32 11.10
N GLY A 29 -8.94 13.88 11.56
CA GLY A 29 -8.84 12.66 12.36
C GLY A 29 -8.73 11.36 11.59
N PHE A 30 -8.46 11.41 10.29
CA PHE A 30 -8.22 10.18 9.53
C PHE A 30 -6.91 9.55 9.99
N LYS A 31 -6.92 8.21 10.13
CA LYS A 31 -5.78 7.47 10.65
C LYS A 31 -5.13 6.56 9.62
N ARG A 32 -5.76 6.36 8.48
CA ARG A 32 -5.29 5.40 7.50
C ARG A 32 -5.29 6.02 6.11
N VAL A 33 -4.25 5.70 5.35
CA VAL A 33 -4.12 6.14 3.96
C VAL A 33 -4.06 4.88 3.10
N PHE A 34 -4.84 4.87 2.03
CA PHE A 34 -4.81 3.79 1.05
C PHE A 34 -4.20 4.31 -0.24
N THR A 35 -3.35 3.50 -0.85
CA THR A 35 -2.85 3.78 -2.18
C THR A 35 -2.81 2.46 -2.94
N SER A 36 -2.66 2.53 -4.25
CA SER A 36 -2.62 1.33 -5.09
C SER A 36 -1.31 1.29 -5.85
N LEU A 37 -0.71 0.12 -5.89
CA LEU A 37 0.45 -0.13 -6.74
C LEU A 37 0.19 -1.45 -7.45
N LEU A 38 -0.57 -1.38 -8.53
CA LEU A 38 -1.01 -2.57 -9.25
C LEU A 38 -0.11 -2.89 -10.43
N GLN A 39 0.63 -1.89 -10.90
CA GLN A 39 1.45 -2.01 -12.08
C GLN A 39 2.53 -0.94 -12.02
N ILE A 40 3.73 -1.29 -12.47
CA ILE A 40 4.83 -0.34 -12.54
C ILE A 40 4.99 0.07 -14.00
N GLU A 41 4.81 1.35 -14.28
CA GLU A 41 4.91 1.90 -15.63
C GLU A 41 6.19 2.69 -15.83
N ASP A 42 6.98 2.83 -14.78
CA ASP A 42 8.22 3.59 -14.79
C ASP A 42 9.29 2.74 -14.11
N ASP A 43 10.51 3.27 -14.01
CA ASP A 43 11.58 2.63 -13.29
C ASP A 43 11.16 2.38 -11.84
N LYS A 44 11.38 1.17 -11.34
CA LYS A 44 10.94 0.82 -9.98
C LYS A 44 11.59 1.70 -8.91
N GLU A 45 12.80 2.18 -9.15
CA GLU A 45 13.47 3.08 -8.20
C GLU A 45 12.76 4.41 -8.11
N LYS A 46 12.31 4.93 -9.25
CA LYS A 46 11.54 6.16 -9.30
C LYS A 46 10.17 6.00 -8.63
N VAL A 47 9.51 4.88 -8.91
CA VAL A 47 8.22 4.58 -8.29
C VAL A 47 8.38 4.50 -6.77
N LEU A 48 9.41 3.81 -6.32
CA LEU A 48 9.69 3.70 -4.89
C LEU A 48 9.92 5.08 -4.26
N ALA A 49 10.71 5.93 -4.93
CA ALA A 49 11.00 7.27 -4.42
C ALA A 49 9.73 8.11 -4.33
N ASP A 50 8.89 8.06 -5.34
CA ASP A 50 7.64 8.83 -5.36
C ASP A 50 6.69 8.40 -4.25
N PHE A 51 6.53 7.09 -4.08
CA PHE A 51 5.68 6.55 -3.01
C PHE A 51 6.27 6.85 -1.64
N LYS A 52 7.59 6.74 -1.51
CA LYS A 52 8.26 6.95 -0.24
C LYS A 52 8.06 8.37 0.29
N GLN A 53 8.09 9.37 -0.58
CA GLN A 53 7.83 10.76 -0.16
C GLN A 53 6.47 10.87 0.54
N VAL A 54 5.44 10.31 -0.08
CA VAL A 54 4.08 10.39 0.43
C VAL A 54 3.93 9.55 1.68
N VAL A 55 4.46 8.32 1.66
CA VAL A 55 4.35 7.41 2.80
C VAL A 55 5.09 7.96 4.02
N ASP A 56 6.30 8.49 3.82
CA ASP A 56 7.07 9.07 4.92
C ASP A 56 6.31 10.24 5.56
N TYR A 57 5.71 11.08 4.74
CA TYR A 57 4.95 12.21 5.24
C TYR A 57 3.73 11.74 6.05
N ALA A 58 3.01 10.75 5.52
CA ALA A 58 1.86 10.19 6.23
C ALA A 58 2.30 9.58 7.57
N ASN A 59 3.42 8.88 7.58
CA ASN A 59 3.95 8.29 8.80
C ASN A 59 4.30 9.37 9.84
N GLN A 60 4.84 10.51 9.39
CA GLN A 60 5.12 11.62 10.28
C GLN A 60 3.86 12.16 10.94
N LEU A 61 2.74 12.08 10.24
CA LEU A 61 1.45 12.49 10.77
C LEU A 61 0.79 11.42 11.63
N GLY A 62 1.44 10.28 11.79
CA GLY A 62 0.91 9.17 12.58
C GLY A 62 -0.14 8.33 11.85
N MET A 63 -0.17 8.42 10.53
CA MET A 63 -1.13 7.66 9.72
C MET A 63 -0.52 6.35 9.23
N GLU A 64 -1.35 5.31 9.15
CA GLU A 64 -0.96 4.01 8.62
C GLU A 64 -1.21 3.98 7.11
N VAL A 65 -0.22 3.57 6.34
CA VAL A 65 -0.37 3.51 4.88
C VAL A 65 -0.49 2.06 4.45
N MET A 66 -1.60 1.76 3.77
CA MET A 66 -1.88 0.44 3.21
C MET A 66 -1.78 0.53 1.69
N VAL A 67 -1.07 -0.41 1.08
CA VAL A 67 -0.86 -0.43 -0.36
C VAL A 67 -1.63 -1.59 -0.98
N ASP A 68 -2.54 -1.30 -1.89
CA ASP A 68 -3.28 -2.33 -2.62
C ASP A 68 -2.39 -2.87 -3.73
N ILE A 69 -2.24 -4.19 -3.78
CA ILE A 69 -1.36 -4.85 -4.75
C ILE A 69 -2.06 -6.04 -5.40
N ASN A 70 -1.52 -6.48 -6.53
CA ASN A 70 -1.99 -7.67 -7.23
C ASN A 70 -0.80 -8.60 -7.53
N PRO A 71 -1.07 -9.86 -7.92
CA PRO A 71 0.02 -10.82 -8.17
C PRO A 71 0.99 -10.38 -9.27
N GLY A 72 0.50 -9.71 -10.30
CA GLY A 72 1.34 -9.28 -11.41
C GLY A 72 2.45 -8.33 -11.00
N LEU A 73 2.27 -7.60 -9.90
CA LEU A 73 3.28 -6.69 -9.42
C LEU A 73 4.56 -7.43 -9.02
N PHE A 74 4.42 -8.62 -8.43
CA PHE A 74 5.59 -9.40 -8.02
C PHE A 74 6.41 -9.84 -9.22
N ASP A 75 5.75 -10.16 -10.33
CA ASP A 75 6.45 -10.50 -11.57
C ASP A 75 7.20 -9.28 -12.10
N GLN A 76 6.61 -8.11 -12.06
CA GLN A 76 7.26 -6.88 -12.52
C GLN A 76 8.45 -6.51 -11.65
N LEU A 77 8.35 -6.74 -10.34
CA LEU A 77 9.42 -6.47 -9.40
C LEU A 77 10.47 -7.57 -9.38
N GLU A 78 10.16 -8.73 -9.96
CA GLU A 78 11.04 -9.90 -9.97
C GLU A 78 11.41 -10.35 -8.55
N ILE A 79 10.41 -10.38 -7.68
CA ILE A 79 10.58 -10.77 -6.28
C ILE A 79 9.62 -11.91 -5.95
N SER A 80 9.93 -12.63 -4.88
CA SER A 80 9.05 -13.68 -4.37
C SER A 80 8.02 -13.12 -3.42
N TYR A 81 6.97 -13.90 -3.16
CA TYR A 81 5.84 -13.42 -2.35
C TYR A 81 6.20 -13.14 -0.89
N ASP A 82 7.26 -13.75 -0.39
CA ASP A 82 7.72 -13.46 0.96
C ASP A 82 8.77 -12.35 1.02
N ASP A 83 9.14 -11.79 -0.13
CA ASP A 83 10.09 -10.67 -0.19
C ASP A 83 9.30 -9.36 -0.30
N LEU A 84 8.98 -8.79 0.82
CA LEU A 84 8.25 -7.52 0.87
C LEU A 84 9.18 -6.33 1.13
N SER A 85 10.47 -6.48 0.81
CA SER A 85 11.45 -5.42 1.06
C SER A 85 11.10 -4.12 0.35
N PHE A 86 10.51 -4.20 -0.86
CA PHE A 86 10.10 -3.01 -1.61
C PHE A 86 9.12 -2.16 -0.78
N PHE A 87 8.16 -2.83 -0.14
CA PHE A 87 7.15 -2.14 0.66
C PHE A 87 7.72 -1.70 2.02
N ASP A 88 8.67 -2.45 2.54
CA ASP A 88 9.36 -2.06 3.77
C ASP A 88 10.22 -0.81 3.54
N GLU A 89 10.94 -0.75 2.42
CA GLU A 89 11.72 0.43 2.06
C GLU A 89 10.85 1.66 1.85
N MET A 90 9.66 1.45 1.31
CA MET A 90 8.67 2.51 1.13
C MET A 90 8.15 3.04 2.47
N GLY A 91 8.18 2.22 3.50
CA GLY A 91 7.65 2.57 4.81
C GLY A 91 6.19 2.22 5.01
N ALA A 92 5.64 1.34 4.16
CA ALA A 92 4.24 0.95 4.24
C ALA A 92 3.95 0.19 5.54
N TYR A 93 2.81 0.49 6.14
CA TYR A 93 2.34 -0.24 7.31
C TYR A 93 1.91 -1.64 6.92
N GLY A 94 1.27 -1.79 5.78
CA GLY A 94 0.84 -3.08 5.30
C GLY A 94 0.48 -3.05 3.84
N VAL A 95 0.14 -4.22 3.31
CA VAL A 95 -0.35 -4.37 1.95
C VAL A 95 -1.73 -5.01 1.99
N ARG A 96 -2.56 -4.64 1.04
CA ARG A 96 -3.90 -5.18 0.92
C ARG A 96 -3.97 -5.94 -0.39
N LEU A 97 -4.33 -7.21 -0.31
CA LEU A 97 -4.29 -8.13 -1.45
C LEU A 97 -5.59 -8.06 -2.23
N ASP A 98 -5.45 -7.79 -3.52
CA ASP A 98 -6.58 -7.83 -4.43
C ASP A 98 -6.87 -9.27 -4.84
N ILE A 99 -7.89 -9.49 -5.64
CA ILE A 99 -8.26 -10.80 -6.16
C ILE A 99 -7.10 -11.35 -6.99
N GLY A 100 -6.88 -12.65 -6.90
CA GLY A 100 -5.88 -13.33 -7.72
C GLY A 100 -4.77 -13.97 -6.94
N PHE A 101 -4.62 -13.65 -5.68
CA PHE A 101 -3.66 -14.36 -4.83
C PHE A 101 -4.27 -15.67 -4.34
N THR A 102 -3.46 -16.72 -4.33
CA THR A 102 -3.88 -18.00 -3.76
C THR A 102 -3.70 -17.99 -2.25
N GLY A 103 -4.35 -18.95 -1.58
CA GLY A 103 -4.17 -19.10 -0.13
C GLY A 103 -2.71 -19.36 0.26
N ALA A 104 -1.99 -20.13 -0.57
CA ALA A 104 -0.59 -20.42 -0.31
C ALA A 104 0.26 -19.16 -0.42
N GLU A 105 -0.03 -18.30 -1.39
CA GLU A 105 0.68 -17.03 -1.57
C GLU A 105 0.40 -16.09 -0.40
N GLU A 106 -0.85 -16.01 0.02
CA GLU A 106 -1.24 -15.20 1.18
C GLU A 106 -0.51 -15.66 2.45
N ALA A 107 -0.41 -16.97 2.64
CA ALA A 107 0.28 -17.52 3.78
C ALA A 107 1.78 -17.16 3.77
N ARG A 108 2.40 -17.23 2.60
CA ARG A 108 3.80 -16.84 2.47
C ARG A 108 4.02 -15.38 2.81
N MET A 109 3.14 -14.50 2.30
CA MET A 109 3.25 -13.07 2.56
C MET A 109 3.06 -12.77 4.03
N THR A 110 2.14 -13.45 4.69
CA THR A 110 1.87 -13.25 6.10
C THR A 110 3.09 -13.57 6.97
N ARG A 111 3.94 -14.46 6.50
CA ARG A 111 5.16 -14.87 7.22
C ARG A 111 6.36 -14.00 6.89
N ASN A 112 6.18 -12.86 6.22
CA ASN A 112 7.29 -12.01 5.84
C ASN A 112 8.07 -11.54 7.07
N PRO A 113 9.40 -11.38 6.95
CA PRO A 113 10.23 -10.99 8.08
C PRO A 113 10.25 -9.49 8.37
N TYR A 114 9.53 -8.71 7.57
CA TYR A 114 9.56 -7.24 7.68
C TYR A 114 8.50 -6.68 8.60
N GLY A 115 7.58 -7.52 9.08
CA GLY A 115 6.48 -7.04 9.92
C GLY A 115 5.39 -6.31 9.16
N ILE A 116 5.36 -6.46 7.84
CA ILE A 116 4.33 -5.85 6.99
C ILE A 116 3.01 -6.56 7.25
N LYS A 117 1.97 -5.81 7.58
CA LYS A 117 0.63 -6.35 7.77
C LYS A 117 0.03 -6.78 6.44
N ILE A 118 -0.68 -7.88 6.44
CA ILE A 118 -1.33 -8.40 5.24
C ILE A 118 -2.85 -8.38 5.47
N GLU A 119 -3.56 -7.65 4.61
CA GLU A 119 -5.02 -7.61 4.64
C GLU A 119 -5.55 -8.13 3.32
N ILE A 120 -6.67 -8.84 3.36
CA ILE A 120 -7.34 -9.35 2.18
C ILE A 120 -8.45 -8.36 1.82
N ASN A 121 -8.46 -7.91 0.57
CA ASN A 121 -9.49 -6.99 0.12
C ASN A 121 -10.74 -7.80 -0.25
N MET A 122 -11.68 -7.84 0.67
CA MET A 122 -12.91 -8.62 0.49
C MET A 122 -14.00 -7.84 -0.23
N SER A 123 -13.77 -6.55 -0.46
CA SER A 123 -14.81 -5.70 -1.03
C SER A 123 -15.06 -5.97 -2.50
N SER A 124 -14.19 -6.73 -3.14
CA SER A 124 -14.26 -6.97 -4.57
C SER A 124 -15.30 -7.99 -4.94
N GLY A 125 -16.30 -8.16 -4.14
CA GLY A 125 -17.41 -8.86 -4.64
C GLY A 125 -17.69 -10.16 -4.05
N THR A 126 -17.26 -10.45 -2.93
CA THR A 126 -17.72 -11.63 -2.36
C THR A 126 -18.93 -11.39 -1.58
N PRO A 127 -19.94 -11.84 -2.00
CA PRO A 127 -21.15 -11.72 -1.24
C PRO A 127 -21.11 -12.65 -0.08
N HIS A 128 -21.00 -13.01 0.15
CA HIS A 128 -21.09 -13.81 1.00
C HIS A 128 -21.56 -13.88 1.74
N SER A 129 -21.48 -13.86 1.75
CA SER A 129 -21.79 -14.07 2.40
C SER A 129 -22.24 -14.29 2.80
#